data_14a7d99e34ecf0caa409fbef2d45b420
#
_entry.id   14a7d99e34ecf0caa409fbef2d45b420
#
_cell.length_a   1.000
_cell.length_b   1.000
_cell.length_c   1.000
_cell.angle_alpha   90.00
_cell.angle_beta   90.00
_cell.angle_gamma   90.00
#
_symmetry.space_group_name_H-M   'P 1'
#
loop_
_entity.id
_entity.type
_entity.pdbx_description
1 polymer ?
#
loop_
_entity_poly.entity_id
_entity_poly.type
_entity_poly.pdbx_seq_one_letter_code
_entity_poly.pdbx_strand_id
1 'polypeptide(L)'
;QKATHDIDYICCLTGQHPVSVAAKTNKMYYKGSQPAGLSCPACPRRRTCPESDYSVRTRFKEDVQGTGCCFAADTGNEDGACAVFTCADGLLISYSQSFVVKKNAGRRGARLIGTEGALEFDFYTGQIRIDDYRSPRTVTEQYTEPFTQHFGGDEALARAFEELLAGRRPGADLS
;
A
#
# COMPACT_ATOMS: atom_id res chain seq x y z
N GLN A 1 0.91 -0.27 8.95
CA GLN A 1 1.03 1.14 8.52
C GLN A 1 0.60 1.37 7.07
N LYS A 2 1.01 0.54 6.08
CA LYS A 2 0.57 0.74 4.68
C LYS A 2 -0.93 0.48 4.51
N ALA A 3 -1.49 -0.53 5.17
CA ALA A 3 -2.92 -0.83 5.12
C ALA A 3 -3.82 0.36 5.50
N THR A 4 -3.38 1.21 6.42
CA THR A 4 -4.12 2.41 6.84
C THR A 4 -4.42 3.32 5.65
N HIS A 5 -3.40 3.63 4.83
CA HIS A 5 -3.60 4.45 3.63
C HIS A 5 -4.47 3.77 2.59
N ASP A 6 -4.35 2.43 2.46
CA ASP A 6 -5.10 1.69 1.45
C ASP A 6 -6.59 1.60 1.80
N ILE A 7 -6.91 1.41 3.07
CA ILE A 7 -8.31 1.43 3.54
C ILE A 7 -8.88 2.85 3.49
N ASP A 8 -8.10 3.85 3.85
CA ASP A 8 -8.50 5.25 3.82
C ASP A 8 -8.94 5.69 2.41
N TYR A 9 -8.11 5.47 1.38
CA TYR A 9 -8.53 5.84 0.02
C TYR A 9 -9.75 5.05 -0.49
N ILE A 10 -9.92 3.78 -0.08
CA ILE A 10 -11.12 3.01 -0.43
C ILE A 10 -12.35 3.59 0.24
N CYS A 11 -12.28 3.95 1.51
CA CYS A 11 -13.37 4.64 2.22
C CYS A 11 -13.70 5.97 1.56
N CYS A 12 -12.68 6.75 1.18
CA CYS A 12 -12.86 8.00 0.45
C CYS A 12 -13.56 7.81 -0.92
N LEU A 13 -13.12 6.82 -1.70
CA LEU A 13 -13.69 6.54 -3.02
C LEU A 13 -15.12 6.02 -2.96
N THR A 14 -15.46 5.23 -1.95
CA THR A 14 -16.77 4.60 -1.82
C THR A 14 -17.74 5.42 -0.97
N GLY A 15 -17.25 6.37 -0.17
CA GLY A 15 -18.03 7.06 0.83
C GLY A 15 -18.52 6.15 1.97
N GLN A 16 -17.91 4.96 2.14
CA GLN A 16 -18.34 3.95 3.08
C GLN A 16 -17.27 3.67 4.13
N HIS A 17 -17.70 3.35 5.35
CA HIS A 17 -16.80 3.02 6.45
C HIS A 17 -17.03 1.59 6.95
N PRO A 18 -15.95 0.84 7.19
CA PRO A 18 -16.04 -0.50 7.75
C PRO A 18 -16.66 -0.52 9.16
N VAL A 19 -17.60 -1.42 9.39
CA VAL A 19 -18.20 -1.69 10.71
C VAL A 19 -17.70 -3.01 11.32
N SER A 20 -17.10 -3.88 10.52
CA SER A 20 -16.44 -5.08 11.00
C SER A 20 -15.27 -5.48 10.12
N VAL A 21 -14.32 -6.22 10.71
CA VAL A 21 -13.15 -6.76 10.01
C VAL A 21 -12.78 -8.14 10.52
N ALA A 22 -12.47 -9.04 9.59
CA ALA A 22 -11.80 -10.29 9.88
C ALA A 22 -10.47 -10.33 9.14
N ALA A 23 -9.36 -10.54 9.87
CA ALA A 23 -8.02 -10.46 9.31
C ALA A 23 -7.15 -11.65 9.73
N LYS A 24 -6.22 -12.01 8.86
CA LYS A 24 -5.13 -12.97 9.12
C LYS A 24 -3.82 -12.42 8.62
N THR A 25 -2.78 -12.65 9.41
CA THR A 25 -1.41 -12.26 9.08
C THR A 25 -0.48 -13.45 9.19
N ASN A 26 0.66 -13.36 8.55
CA ASN A 26 1.72 -14.36 8.67
C ASN A 26 3.13 -13.76 8.61
N LYS A 27 4.11 -14.58 8.98
CA LYS A 27 5.55 -14.35 8.78
C LYS A 27 6.13 -15.56 8.06
N MET A 28 6.01 -15.60 6.75
CA MET A 28 6.46 -16.73 5.94
C MET A 28 7.93 -16.62 5.51
N TYR A 29 8.34 -15.43 5.10
CA TYR A 29 9.66 -15.18 4.55
C TYR A 29 10.60 -14.58 5.59
N TYR A 30 10.17 -13.52 6.29
CA TYR A 30 10.94 -12.84 7.33
C TYR A 30 10.72 -13.49 8.72
N LYS A 31 11.05 -14.77 8.83
CA LYS A 31 10.68 -15.66 9.95
C LYS A 31 11.38 -15.41 11.30
N GLY A 32 12.25 -14.41 11.41
CA GLY A 32 13.00 -14.20 12.64
C GLY A 32 14.10 -15.24 12.90
N SER A 33 14.76 -15.70 11.82
CA SER A 33 15.79 -16.76 11.88
C SER A 33 17.18 -16.26 12.23
N GLN A 34 17.34 -14.95 12.44
CA GLN A 34 18.60 -14.32 12.81
C GLN A 34 18.52 -13.72 14.22
N PRO A 35 19.65 -13.52 14.91
CA PRO A 35 19.67 -12.92 16.25
C PRO A 35 18.96 -11.57 16.29
N ALA A 36 18.30 -11.31 17.42
CA ALA A 36 17.70 -10.00 17.70
C ALA A 36 18.77 -8.89 17.66
N GLY A 37 18.40 -7.71 17.17
CA GLY A 37 19.29 -6.55 17.04
C GLY A 37 20.36 -6.67 15.96
N LEU A 38 20.39 -7.76 15.18
CA LEU A 38 21.36 -7.90 14.10
C LEU A 38 21.16 -6.80 13.06
N SER A 39 22.25 -6.17 12.63
CA SER A 39 22.26 -5.22 11.53
C SER A 39 22.98 -5.77 10.30
N CYS A 40 22.64 -5.29 9.11
CA CYS A 40 23.32 -5.67 7.87
C CYS A 40 24.82 -5.43 7.89
N PRO A 41 25.36 -4.30 8.38
CA PRO A 41 26.79 -4.08 8.50
C PRO A 41 27.53 -5.12 9.37
N ALA A 42 26.89 -5.63 10.41
CA ALA A 42 27.45 -6.65 11.32
C ALA A 42 27.18 -8.09 10.85
N CYS A 43 26.39 -8.28 9.80
CA CYS A 43 26.01 -9.61 9.36
C CYS A 43 27.08 -10.25 8.45
N PRO A 44 27.58 -11.46 8.77
CA PRO A 44 28.56 -12.16 7.92
C PRO A 44 28.02 -12.49 6.52
N ARG A 45 26.70 -12.59 6.37
CA ARG A 45 26.02 -12.85 5.09
C ARG A 45 25.63 -11.60 4.32
N ARG A 46 26.09 -10.40 4.73
CA ARG A 46 25.68 -9.14 4.10
C ARG A 46 25.84 -9.12 2.58
N ARG A 47 26.92 -9.70 2.05
CA ARG A 47 27.20 -9.69 0.60
C ARG A 47 26.40 -10.73 -0.20
N THR A 48 25.93 -11.77 0.46
CA THR A 48 25.19 -12.87 -0.19
C THR A 48 23.69 -12.84 0.06
N CYS A 49 23.25 -12.15 1.12
CA CYS A 49 21.86 -12.02 1.47
C CYS A 49 21.12 -11.11 0.45
N PRO A 50 20.05 -11.59 -0.20
CA PRO A 50 19.32 -10.80 -1.19
C PRO A 50 18.61 -9.57 -0.61
N GLU A 51 18.32 -9.60 0.71
CA GLU A 51 17.61 -8.53 1.42
C GLU A 51 18.55 -7.54 2.12
N SER A 52 19.86 -7.73 2.00
CA SER A 52 20.81 -6.84 2.67
C SER A 52 20.84 -5.45 2.05
N ASP A 53 21.23 -4.48 2.87
CA ASP A 53 21.52 -3.12 2.42
C ASP A 53 22.52 -3.09 1.26
N TYR A 54 23.50 -3.99 1.26
CA TYR A 54 24.46 -4.14 0.17
C TYR A 54 23.79 -4.60 -1.14
N SER A 55 22.97 -5.67 -1.08
CA SER A 55 22.29 -6.21 -2.26
C SER A 55 21.25 -5.24 -2.82
N VAL A 56 20.51 -4.55 -1.96
CA VAL A 56 19.53 -3.55 -2.38
C VAL A 56 20.21 -2.41 -3.14
N ARG A 57 21.28 -1.84 -2.59
CA ARG A 57 22.03 -0.75 -3.24
C ARG A 57 22.73 -1.19 -4.53
N THR A 58 23.35 -2.36 -4.53
CA THR A 58 24.15 -2.80 -5.69
C THR A 58 23.33 -3.36 -6.83
N ARG A 59 22.31 -4.19 -6.51
CA ARG A 59 21.48 -4.86 -7.53
C ARG A 59 20.31 -4.01 -7.99
N PHE A 60 19.70 -3.27 -7.07
CA PHE A 60 18.46 -2.55 -7.35
C PHE A 60 18.65 -1.05 -7.50
N LYS A 61 19.81 -0.51 -7.11
CA LYS A 61 20.10 0.93 -7.16
C LYS A 61 19.10 1.75 -6.32
N GLU A 62 18.62 1.16 -5.24
CA GLU A 62 17.66 1.78 -4.32
C GLU A 62 18.33 2.16 -3.01
N ASP A 63 17.85 3.23 -2.40
CA ASP A 63 18.24 3.60 -1.04
C ASP A 63 17.56 2.71 -0.02
N VAL A 64 18.30 2.43 1.05
CA VAL A 64 17.87 1.55 2.13
C VAL A 64 17.38 2.37 3.30
N GLN A 65 16.14 2.14 3.70
CA GLN A 65 15.57 2.75 4.90
C GLN A 65 15.99 1.96 6.15
N GLY A 66 17.18 2.24 6.65
CA GLY A 66 17.72 1.57 7.81
C GLY A 66 18.61 0.36 7.48
N THR A 67 19.27 -0.16 8.51
CA THR A 67 20.25 -1.26 8.40
C THR A 67 19.89 -2.49 9.24
N GLY A 68 18.75 -2.48 9.92
CA GLY A 68 18.26 -3.63 10.70
C GLY A 68 18.05 -4.86 9.81
N CYS A 69 18.30 -6.03 10.36
CA CYS A 69 18.11 -7.28 9.64
C CYS A 69 16.62 -7.65 9.59
N CYS A 70 16.02 -7.72 8.40
CA CYS A 70 14.61 -8.11 8.25
C CYS A 70 14.33 -9.57 8.68
N PHE A 71 15.36 -10.40 8.82
CA PHE A 71 15.27 -11.76 9.36
C PHE A 71 15.56 -11.85 10.85
N ALA A 72 15.77 -10.74 11.56
CA ALA A 72 16.05 -10.76 12.99
C ALA A 72 14.82 -11.22 13.79
N ALA A 73 15.06 -11.87 14.93
CA ALA A 73 13.98 -12.41 15.77
C ALA A 73 13.07 -11.33 16.35
N ASP A 74 13.59 -10.12 16.50
CA ASP A 74 12.87 -8.93 16.97
C ASP A 74 12.18 -8.11 15.86
N THR A 75 12.23 -8.55 14.60
CA THR A 75 11.42 -7.97 13.55
C THR A 75 9.94 -8.19 13.85
N GLY A 76 9.24 -7.14 14.26
CA GLY A 76 7.88 -7.23 14.79
C GLY A 76 6.77 -7.34 13.72
N ASN A 77 7.07 -6.96 12.46
CA ASN A 77 6.07 -6.88 11.39
C ASN A 77 5.81 -8.23 10.71
N GLU A 78 4.57 -8.44 10.32
CA GLU A 78 4.15 -9.49 9.38
C GLU A 78 4.70 -9.20 7.97
N ASP A 79 4.85 -10.22 7.14
CA ASP A 79 5.21 -10.09 5.73
C ASP A 79 4.06 -10.39 4.77
N GLY A 80 2.97 -10.94 5.28
CA GLY A 80 1.74 -11.14 4.54
C GLY A 80 0.50 -10.90 5.42
N ALA A 81 -0.52 -10.29 4.82
CA ALA A 81 -1.80 -10.06 5.47
C ALA A 81 -2.95 -10.20 4.47
N CYS A 82 -4.09 -10.68 4.94
CA CYS A 82 -5.37 -10.58 4.24
C CYS A 82 -6.47 -10.19 5.22
N ALA A 83 -7.45 -9.44 4.73
CA ALA A 83 -8.60 -9.03 5.52
C ALA A 83 -9.86 -8.94 4.66
N VAL A 84 -11.00 -9.12 5.31
CA VAL A 84 -12.32 -8.82 4.75
C VAL A 84 -12.99 -7.82 5.67
N PHE A 85 -13.45 -6.73 5.11
CA PHE A 85 -14.21 -5.70 5.81
C PHE A 85 -15.66 -5.74 5.34
N THR A 86 -16.58 -5.47 6.25
CA THR A 86 -18.00 -5.25 5.95
C THR A 86 -18.35 -3.81 6.32
N CYS A 87 -18.94 -3.07 5.40
CA CYS A 87 -19.48 -1.73 5.64
C CYS A 87 -20.96 -1.77 6.04
N ALA A 88 -21.47 -0.67 6.60
CA ALA A 88 -22.84 -0.60 7.12
C ALA A 88 -23.92 -0.82 6.05
N ASP A 89 -23.64 -0.42 4.81
CA ASP A 89 -24.54 -0.59 3.65
C ASP A 89 -24.44 -1.97 2.98
N GLY A 90 -23.59 -2.86 3.50
CA GLY A 90 -23.37 -4.20 2.97
C GLY A 90 -22.20 -4.28 1.95
N LEU A 91 -21.47 -3.17 1.66
CA LEU A 91 -20.27 -3.24 0.86
C LEU A 91 -19.23 -4.15 1.51
N LEU A 92 -18.66 -5.04 0.71
CA LEU A 92 -17.56 -5.92 1.13
C LEU A 92 -16.25 -5.47 0.50
N ILE A 93 -15.20 -5.35 1.32
CA ILE A 93 -13.85 -5.03 0.87
C ILE A 93 -12.95 -6.22 1.17
N SER A 94 -12.34 -6.79 0.14
CA SER A 94 -11.28 -7.79 0.26
C SER A 94 -9.93 -7.13 0.10
N TYR A 95 -9.08 -7.25 1.11
CA TYR A 95 -7.74 -6.65 1.14
C TYR A 95 -6.67 -7.73 1.22
N SER A 96 -5.61 -7.59 0.45
CA SER A 96 -4.41 -8.43 0.57
C SER A 96 -3.14 -7.59 0.50
N GLN A 97 -2.15 -7.97 1.31
CA GLN A 97 -0.87 -7.28 1.39
C GLN A 97 0.27 -8.29 1.43
N SER A 98 1.35 -8.01 0.71
CA SER A 98 2.57 -8.82 0.75
C SER A 98 3.80 -7.92 0.65
N PHE A 99 4.72 -8.05 1.62
CA PHE A 99 5.99 -7.33 1.62
C PHE A 99 7.16 -8.11 1.00
N VAL A 100 6.91 -9.33 0.53
CA VAL A 100 7.91 -10.14 -0.15
C VAL A 100 7.99 -9.86 -1.65
N VAL A 101 7.00 -9.16 -2.18
CA VAL A 101 6.92 -8.78 -3.59
C VAL A 101 7.99 -7.73 -3.92
N LYS A 102 8.61 -7.86 -5.07
CA LYS A 102 9.72 -7.00 -5.50
C LYS A 102 9.51 -6.45 -6.89
N LYS A 103 9.99 -5.22 -7.08
CA LYS A 103 10.09 -4.57 -8.40
C LYS A 103 8.76 -4.59 -9.16
N ASN A 104 8.81 -4.95 -10.42
CA ASN A 104 7.68 -4.91 -11.35
C ASN A 104 6.54 -5.89 -11.00
N ALA A 105 6.74 -6.77 -10.02
CA ALA A 105 5.67 -7.62 -9.51
C ALA A 105 4.80 -6.93 -8.46
N GLY A 106 5.24 -5.78 -7.94
CA GLY A 106 4.46 -4.96 -7.02
C GLY A 106 3.20 -4.41 -7.68
N ARG A 107 2.10 -4.44 -6.96
CA ARG A 107 0.81 -3.85 -7.32
C ARG A 107 0.30 -3.05 -6.14
N ARG A 108 -0.27 -1.91 -6.39
CA ARG A 108 -0.97 -1.12 -5.38
C ARG A 108 -2.13 -0.38 -6.03
N GLY A 109 -3.31 -0.79 -5.71
CA GLY A 109 -4.53 -0.24 -6.29
C GLY A 109 -5.76 -0.96 -5.79
N ALA A 110 -6.86 -0.81 -6.49
CA ALA A 110 -8.08 -1.52 -6.18
C ALA A 110 -8.89 -1.83 -7.45
N ARG A 111 -9.77 -2.81 -7.32
CA ARG A 111 -10.84 -3.07 -8.27
C ARG A 111 -12.17 -2.88 -7.56
N LEU A 112 -12.96 -1.94 -8.06
CA LEU A 112 -14.31 -1.66 -7.60
C LEU A 112 -15.30 -2.29 -8.57
N ILE A 113 -16.30 -3.00 -8.04
CA ILE A 113 -17.33 -3.65 -8.83
C ILE A 113 -18.66 -3.05 -8.40
N GLY A 114 -19.30 -2.33 -9.32
CA GLY A 114 -20.62 -1.74 -9.14
C GLY A 114 -21.68 -2.45 -9.97
N THR A 115 -22.88 -1.95 -9.94
CA THR A 115 -24.03 -2.47 -10.73
C THR A 115 -24.02 -2.03 -12.18
N GLU A 116 -23.31 -0.97 -12.52
CA GLU A 116 -23.25 -0.39 -13.86
C GLU A 116 -21.90 -0.60 -14.57
N GLY A 117 -20.88 -1.02 -13.83
CA GLY A 117 -19.54 -1.21 -14.37
C GLY A 117 -18.54 -1.67 -13.32
N ALA A 118 -17.30 -1.86 -13.75
CA ALA A 118 -16.15 -2.09 -12.89
C ALA A 118 -15.05 -1.07 -13.21
N LEU A 119 -14.32 -0.69 -12.16
CA LEU A 119 -13.17 0.19 -12.25
C LEU A 119 -11.99 -0.51 -11.59
N GLU A 120 -10.83 -0.51 -12.26
CA GLU A 120 -9.57 -1.00 -11.71
C GLU A 120 -8.49 0.06 -11.88
N PHE A 121 -7.68 0.26 -10.86
CA PHE A 121 -6.53 1.16 -10.96
C PHE A 121 -5.31 0.59 -10.24
N ASP A 122 -4.14 1.02 -10.70
CA ASP A 122 -2.85 0.66 -10.12
C ASP A 122 -1.96 1.89 -10.06
N PHE A 123 -1.59 2.29 -8.84
CA PHE A 123 -0.72 3.45 -8.59
C PHE A 123 0.69 3.30 -9.17
N TYR A 124 1.23 2.08 -9.27
CA TYR A 124 2.59 1.88 -9.77
C TYR A 124 2.68 1.96 -11.29
N THR A 125 1.63 1.57 -11.98
CA THR A 125 1.56 1.70 -13.44
C THR A 125 0.89 2.99 -13.88
N GLY A 126 0.17 3.69 -13.00
CA GLY A 126 -0.63 4.88 -13.34
C GLY A 126 -1.80 4.56 -14.25
N GLN A 127 -2.26 3.31 -14.30
CA GLN A 127 -3.31 2.88 -15.19
C GLN A 127 -4.66 2.85 -14.48
N ILE A 128 -5.69 3.36 -15.17
CA ILE A 128 -7.10 3.21 -14.78
C ILE A 128 -7.81 2.49 -15.92
N ARG A 129 -8.54 1.42 -15.59
CA ARG A 129 -9.39 0.68 -16.51
C ARG A 129 -10.85 0.76 -16.06
N ILE A 130 -11.74 1.06 -16.99
CA ILE A 130 -13.18 1.16 -16.76
C ILE A 130 -13.89 0.23 -17.73
N ASP A 131 -14.70 -0.68 -17.20
CA ASP A 131 -15.57 -1.59 -17.95
C ASP A 131 -17.04 -1.16 -17.72
N ASP A 132 -17.72 -0.66 -18.76
CA ASP A 132 -19.13 -0.29 -18.72
C ASP A 132 -20.00 -1.52 -19.04
N TYR A 133 -20.91 -1.90 -18.13
CA TYR A 133 -21.78 -3.08 -18.35
C TYR A 133 -22.92 -2.82 -19.34
N ARG A 134 -23.20 -1.58 -19.67
CA ARG A 134 -24.24 -1.20 -20.65
C ARG A 134 -23.72 -1.20 -22.08
N SER A 135 -22.43 -1.32 -22.28
CA SER A 135 -21.78 -1.34 -23.59
C SER A 135 -20.60 -2.32 -23.59
N PRO A 136 -20.20 -2.87 -24.75
CA PRO A 136 -18.98 -3.69 -24.84
C PRO A 136 -17.69 -2.85 -24.78
N ARG A 137 -17.76 -1.65 -24.23
CA ARG A 137 -16.65 -0.69 -24.23
C ARG A 137 -15.82 -0.84 -22.96
N THR A 138 -14.53 -1.07 -23.15
CA THR A 138 -13.51 -0.89 -22.11
C THR A 138 -12.73 0.39 -22.41
N VAL A 139 -12.57 1.25 -21.42
CA VAL A 139 -11.70 2.43 -21.50
C VAL A 139 -10.49 2.17 -20.64
N THR A 140 -9.30 2.41 -21.17
CA THR A 140 -8.05 2.38 -20.39
C THR A 140 -7.41 3.75 -20.51
N GLU A 141 -7.15 4.37 -19.38
CA GLU A 141 -6.47 5.66 -19.28
C GLU A 141 -5.12 5.47 -18.61
N GLN A 142 -4.13 6.20 -19.09
CA GLN A 142 -2.78 6.22 -18.53
C GLN A 142 -2.52 7.59 -17.94
N TYR A 143 -2.31 7.63 -16.65
CA TYR A 143 -1.85 8.83 -15.96
C TYR A 143 -0.33 8.89 -16.02
N THR A 144 0.19 9.95 -16.61
CA THR A 144 1.63 10.21 -16.77
C THR A 144 2.12 11.39 -15.94
N GLU A 145 1.33 11.86 -15.00
CA GLU A 145 1.76 12.92 -14.09
C GLU A 145 3.07 12.51 -13.41
N PRO A 146 4.04 13.42 -13.31
CA PRO A 146 5.28 13.12 -12.61
C PRO A 146 4.93 12.72 -11.18
N PHE A 147 5.27 11.50 -10.80
CA PHE A 147 5.08 11.00 -9.46
C PHE A 147 5.87 11.86 -8.48
N THR A 148 5.24 12.89 -7.94
CA THR A 148 5.73 13.53 -6.73
C THR A 148 5.66 12.52 -5.59
N GLN A 149 6.58 12.61 -4.65
CA GLN A 149 6.55 11.73 -3.48
C GLN A 149 5.14 11.76 -2.88
N HIS A 150 4.59 10.59 -2.54
CA HIS A 150 3.23 10.40 -2.01
C HIS A 150 2.09 10.87 -2.93
N PHE A 151 2.31 10.92 -4.26
CA PHE A 151 1.26 11.19 -5.26
C PHE A 151 0.49 12.52 -5.00
N GLY A 152 1.19 13.53 -4.47
CA GLY A 152 0.56 14.82 -4.11
C GLY A 152 -0.22 14.82 -2.79
N GLY A 153 -0.29 13.69 -2.08
CA GLY A 153 -1.00 13.58 -0.81
C GLY A 153 -0.46 14.51 0.28
N ASP A 154 0.86 14.71 0.34
CA ASP A 154 1.47 15.61 1.31
C ASP A 154 1.03 17.07 1.11
N GLU A 155 0.94 17.51 -0.15
CA GLU A 155 0.47 18.85 -0.48
C GLU A 155 -1.02 19.02 -0.17
N ALA A 156 -1.84 18.01 -0.50
CA ALA A 156 -3.26 18.01 -0.18
C ALA A 156 -3.49 18.06 1.35
N LEU A 157 -2.71 17.30 2.12
CA LEU A 157 -2.77 17.30 3.58
C LEU A 157 -2.37 18.67 4.16
N ALA A 158 -1.31 19.29 3.64
CA ALA A 158 -0.87 20.61 4.06
C ALA A 158 -1.96 21.67 3.82
N ARG A 159 -2.59 21.66 2.64
CA ARG A 159 -3.71 22.56 2.32
C ARG A 159 -4.92 22.32 3.21
N ALA A 160 -5.29 21.07 3.47
CA ALA A 160 -6.39 20.74 4.38
C ALA A 160 -6.12 21.26 5.80
N PHE A 161 -4.87 21.18 6.26
CA PHE A 161 -4.46 21.72 7.55
C PHE A 161 -4.53 23.25 7.59
N GLU A 162 -4.10 23.95 6.53
CA GLU A 162 -4.26 25.41 6.42
C GLU A 162 -5.73 25.84 6.46
N GLU A 163 -6.60 25.09 5.79
CA GLU A 163 -8.05 25.35 5.81
C GLU A 163 -8.63 25.20 7.21
N LEU A 164 -8.24 24.16 7.95
CA LEU A 164 -8.63 23.96 9.34
C LEU A 164 -8.17 25.13 10.23
N LEU A 165 -6.93 25.56 10.11
CA LEU A 165 -6.40 26.70 10.86
C LEU A 165 -7.13 28.00 10.52
N ALA A 166 -7.61 28.15 9.31
CA ALA A 166 -8.41 29.29 8.87
C ALA A 166 -9.91 29.18 9.25
N GLY A 167 -10.28 28.16 10.02
CA GLY A 167 -11.69 27.92 10.43
C GLY A 167 -12.60 27.45 9.28
N ARG A 168 -12.02 27.03 8.16
CA ARG A 168 -12.76 26.43 7.06
C ARG A 168 -12.83 24.90 7.23
N ARG A 169 -13.90 24.29 6.76
CA ARG A 169 -14.01 22.83 6.74
C ARG A 169 -13.21 22.30 5.53
N PRO A 170 -12.18 21.48 5.73
CA PRO A 170 -11.45 20.91 4.60
C PRO A 170 -12.36 20.00 3.78
N GLY A 171 -12.08 19.92 2.47
CA GLY A 171 -12.84 19.06 1.56
C GLY A 171 -12.64 17.56 1.80
N ALA A 172 -11.56 17.18 2.53
CA ALA A 172 -11.35 15.82 3.03
C ALA A 172 -11.83 15.74 4.46
N ASP A 173 -12.71 14.79 4.76
CA ASP A 173 -13.13 14.50 6.15
C ASP A 173 -11.98 13.77 6.84
N LEU A 174 -11.39 14.41 7.85
CA LEU A 174 -10.34 13.85 8.69
C LEU A 174 -10.88 13.16 9.95
N SER A 175 -12.20 12.92 10.02
CA SER A 175 -12.89 12.27 11.16
C SER A 175 -12.70 10.75 11.15
#